data_109e452c5a04fc00763c53501041bf84
#
_entry.id   109e452c5a04fc00763c53501041bf84
#
_cell.length_a   1.000
_cell.length_b   1.000
_cell.length_c   1.000
_cell.angle_alpha   90.00
_cell.angle_beta   90.00
_cell.angle_gamma   90.00
#
_symmetry.space_group_name_H-M   'P 1'
#
loop_
_entity.id
_entity.type
_entity.pdbx_description
1 polymer ?
#
loop_
_entity_poly.entity_id
_entity_poly.type
_entity_poly.pdbx_seq_one_letter_code
_entity_poly.pdbx_strand_id
1 'polypeptide(L)'
;MKFLRLLFVPFALLVVLAWRLGLPIRFGQILSTRMGHMAGNLECYLCERKAGHSKGWDFWFHHGEPCSDQLDKMLRRVIFIDRTPFTRICSMVKELLFGLDNIDSAQVDRDIGNLFERYPPQLSFTTEEVVRGESRLRTLGIPEGAKWIYLIVRDSAKHPHLPYHSYRNTDIDTYEQAALALAERGYYVVRMGATVAKPFKCKHPRVIDFASIKPYDDFMAVFLGAHCAFCISSGTGPDAIPVIFRRPICYVNYVPIEYLQTYHKGSLAIWKHNEKDGKRMTLS
;
A
#
# COMPACT_ATOMS: atom_id res chain seq x y z
N MET A 1 9.31 23.66 -20.11
CA MET A 1 8.18 22.96 -19.44
C MET A 1 7.18 23.89 -18.69
N LYS A 2 7.57 24.99 -18.04
CA LYS A 2 6.62 25.89 -17.35
C LYS A 2 5.65 26.61 -18.31
N PHE A 3 6.11 27.09 -19.47
CA PHE A 3 5.27 27.74 -20.47
C PHE A 3 4.20 26.85 -21.10
N LEU A 4 4.48 25.57 -21.29
CA LEU A 4 3.49 24.62 -21.84
C LEU A 4 2.28 24.42 -20.90
N ARG A 5 2.48 24.58 -19.60
CA ARG A 5 1.39 24.49 -18.61
C ARG A 5 0.40 25.65 -18.70
N LEU A 6 0.84 26.82 -19.11
CA LEU A 6 -0.03 28.00 -19.30
C LEU A 6 -1.05 27.79 -20.41
N LEU A 7 -0.73 26.99 -21.44
CA LEU A 7 -1.67 26.66 -22.52
C LEU A 7 -2.88 25.86 -22.04
N PHE A 8 -2.78 25.14 -20.93
CA PHE A 8 -3.90 24.38 -20.37
C PHE A 8 -4.85 25.23 -19.49
N VAL A 9 -4.44 26.43 -19.06
CA VAL A 9 -5.21 27.26 -18.13
C VAL A 9 -6.58 27.67 -18.71
N PRO A 10 -6.72 28.12 -19.98
CA PRO A 10 -8.04 28.47 -20.54
C PRO A 10 -8.99 27.26 -20.57
N PHE A 11 -8.50 26.08 -20.92
CA PHE A 11 -9.30 24.85 -20.94
C PHE A 11 -9.66 24.38 -19.51
N ALA A 12 -8.75 24.54 -18.55
CA ALA A 12 -9.02 24.25 -17.15
C ALA A 12 -10.13 25.17 -16.59
N LEU A 13 -10.13 26.45 -16.96
CA LEU A 13 -11.19 27.38 -16.57
C LEU A 13 -12.56 26.94 -17.12
N LEU A 14 -12.62 26.46 -18.38
CA LEU A 14 -13.86 25.94 -18.95
C LEU A 14 -14.36 24.70 -18.19
N VAL A 15 -13.47 23.77 -17.84
CA VAL A 15 -13.84 22.57 -17.08
C VAL A 15 -14.31 22.94 -15.66
N VAL A 16 -13.64 23.87 -15.00
CA VAL A 16 -14.02 24.36 -13.68
C VAL A 16 -15.34 25.13 -13.72
N LEU A 17 -15.58 25.90 -14.79
CA LEU A 17 -16.88 26.54 -15.01
C LEU A 17 -18.00 25.50 -15.20
N ALA A 18 -17.77 24.45 -15.99
CA ALA A 18 -18.72 23.36 -16.17
C ALA A 18 -19.06 22.67 -14.84
N TRP A 19 -18.04 22.43 -13.99
CA TRP A 19 -18.25 21.98 -12.60
C TRP A 19 -19.12 22.96 -11.82
N ARG A 20 -18.85 24.26 -11.91
CA ARG A 20 -19.61 25.31 -11.22
C ARG A 20 -21.07 25.36 -11.67
N LEU A 21 -21.35 24.98 -12.93
CA LEU A 21 -22.68 24.87 -13.50
C LEU A 21 -23.39 23.54 -13.16
N GLY A 22 -22.82 22.72 -12.30
CA GLY A 22 -23.44 21.51 -11.75
C GLY A 22 -22.99 20.19 -12.36
N LEU A 23 -21.99 20.17 -13.28
CA LEU A 23 -21.43 18.88 -13.71
C LEU A 23 -20.70 18.23 -12.54
N PRO A 24 -20.90 16.92 -12.29
CA PRO A 24 -20.34 16.22 -11.13
C PRO A 24 -18.87 15.85 -11.34
N ILE A 25 -18.04 16.82 -11.75
CA ILE A 25 -16.61 16.65 -11.99
C ILE A 25 -15.86 16.81 -10.67
N ARG A 26 -14.98 15.85 -10.36
CA ARG A 26 -14.13 15.90 -9.19
C ARG A 26 -12.68 15.61 -9.58
N PHE A 27 -11.75 16.29 -8.92
CA PHE A 27 -10.32 16.11 -9.13
C PHE A 27 -9.72 15.42 -7.91
N GLY A 28 -8.91 14.37 -8.15
CA GLY A 28 -8.30 13.57 -7.11
C GLY A 28 -6.78 13.56 -7.19
N GLN A 29 -6.12 13.76 -6.06
CA GLN A 29 -4.68 13.62 -5.92
C GLN A 29 -4.33 12.29 -5.27
N ILE A 30 -3.43 11.53 -5.90
CA ILE A 30 -2.90 10.28 -5.37
C ILE A 30 -1.56 10.55 -4.70
N LEU A 31 -1.43 10.25 -3.41
CA LEU A 31 -0.13 10.27 -2.72
C LEU A 31 0.71 9.04 -3.14
N SER A 32 1.15 9.05 -4.39
CA SER A 32 1.77 7.93 -5.10
C SER A 32 3.17 7.55 -4.62
N THR A 33 3.85 8.44 -3.91
CA THR A 33 5.23 8.20 -3.42
C THR A 33 5.31 7.25 -2.22
N ARG A 34 4.16 6.89 -1.62
CA ARG A 34 4.07 6.05 -0.43
C ARG A 34 3.13 4.87 -0.67
N MET A 35 3.65 3.66 -0.54
CA MET A 35 2.94 2.41 -0.80
C MET A 35 1.60 2.30 -0.05
N GLY A 36 1.60 2.58 1.24
CA GLY A 36 0.39 2.50 2.07
C GLY A 36 -0.73 3.40 1.56
N HIS A 37 -0.41 4.64 1.19
CA HIS A 37 -1.39 5.58 0.66
C HIS A 37 -1.82 5.22 -0.77
N MET A 38 -0.87 4.83 -1.61
CA MET A 38 -1.18 4.46 -3.00
C MET A 38 -2.08 3.23 -3.08
N ALA A 39 -1.87 2.24 -2.21
CA ALA A 39 -2.67 1.03 -2.17
C ALA A 39 -3.90 1.17 -1.27
N GLY A 40 -3.70 1.40 0.04
CA GLY A 40 -4.75 1.33 1.04
C GLY A 40 -5.80 2.42 0.89
N ASN A 41 -5.38 3.68 0.71
CA ASN A 41 -6.33 4.79 0.63
C ASN A 41 -7.17 4.71 -0.64
N LEU A 42 -6.56 4.32 -1.77
CA LEU A 42 -7.34 4.16 -3.00
C LEU A 42 -8.29 2.96 -2.94
N GLU A 43 -7.92 1.89 -2.25
CA GLU A 43 -8.84 0.78 -2.01
C GLU A 43 -10.03 1.22 -1.15
N CYS A 44 -9.82 2.01 -0.07
CA CYS A 44 -10.91 2.62 0.71
C CYS A 44 -11.83 3.43 -0.20
N TYR A 45 -11.27 4.33 -1.00
CA TYR A 45 -12.02 5.15 -1.94
C TYR A 45 -12.83 4.31 -2.95
N LEU A 46 -12.24 3.28 -3.53
CA LEU A 46 -12.92 2.40 -4.48
C LEU A 46 -14.07 1.63 -3.83
N CYS A 47 -13.88 1.17 -2.59
CA CYS A 47 -14.95 0.54 -1.81
C CYS A 47 -16.07 1.53 -1.47
N GLU A 48 -15.77 2.77 -1.11
CA GLU A 48 -16.77 3.84 -0.90
C GLU A 48 -17.57 4.14 -2.17
N ARG A 49 -16.90 4.18 -3.33
CA ARG A 49 -17.60 4.30 -4.60
C ARG A 49 -18.53 3.12 -4.86
N LYS A 50 -18.06 1.90 -4.61
CA LYS A 50 -18.86 0.68 -4.76
C LYS A 50 -20.07 0.66 -3.82
N ALA A 51 -19.91 1.21 -2.62
CA ALA A 51 -20.99 1.38 -1.64
C ALA A 51 -21.98 2.51 -1.99
N GLY A 52 -21.68 3.31 -3.02
CA GLY A 52 -22.52 4.45 -3.42
C GLY A 52 -22.33 5.71 -2.56
N HIS A 53 -21.35 5.73 -1.65
CA HIS A 53 -21.05 6.87 -0.79
C HIS A 53 -20.44 8.04 -1.59
N SER A 54 -19.85 7.76 -2.74
CA SER A 54 -19.16 8.74 -3.57
C SER A 54 -19.65 8.65 -5.02
N LYS A 55 -20.13 9.77 -5.55
CA LYS A 55 -20.68 9.86 -6.91
C LYS A 55 -20.00 10.99 -7.67
N GLY A 56 -19.83 10.83 -8.98
CA GLY A 56 -19.24 11.84 -9.84
C GLY A 56 -18.23 11.25 -10.83
N TRP A 57 -17.69 12.13 -11.67
CA TRP A 57 -16.65 11.84 -12.64
C TRP A 57 -15.32 12.23 -12.04
N ASP A 58 -14.49 11.24 -11.66
CA ASP A 58 -13.25 11.45 -10.95
C ASP A 58 -12.06 11.40 -11.90
N PHE A 59 -11.30 12.47 -11.87
CA PHE A 59 -10.07 12.65 -12.64
C PHE A 59 -8.90 12.71 -11.66
N TRP A 60 -8.05 11.69 -11.71
CA TRP A 60 -6.94 11.55 -10.78
C TRP A 60 -5.60 11.98 -11.40
N PHE A 61 -4.69 12.43 -10.56
CA PHE A 61 -3.30 12.68 -10.91
C PHE A 61 -2.36 12.27 -9.78
N HIS A 62 -1.13 11.90 -10.13
CA HIS A 62 -0.13 11.53 -9.15
C HIS A 62 0.51 12.73 -8.47
N HIS A 63 0.71 12.63 -7.15
CA HIS A 63 1.60 13.52 -6.40
C HIS A 63 3.00 12.90 -6.38
N GLY A 64 3.79 13.17 -7.42
CA GLY A 64 5.11 12.59 -7.62
C GLY A 64 5.10 11.25 -8.34
N GLU A 65 6.27 10.64 -8.49
CA GLU A 65 6.41 9.36 -9.17
C GLU A 65 5.78 8.22 -8.36
N PRO A 66 5.07 7.29 -9.02
CA PRO A 66 4.53 6.10 -8.37
C PRO A 66 5.62 5.26 -7.72
N CYS A 67 5.39 4.85 -6.48
CA CYS A 67 6.33 3.98 -5.74
C CYS A 67 6.24 2.50 -6.16
N SER A 68 5.27 2.14 -7.00
CA SER A 68 5.05 0.82 -7.55
C SER A 68 4.43 0.92 -8.94
N ASP A 69 5.15 0.44 -9.95
CA ASP A 69 4.67 0.39 -11.33
C ASP A 69 3.51 -0.60 -11.49
N GLN A 70 3.56 -1.72 -10.75
CA GLN A 70 2.50 -2.72 -10.82
C GLN A 70 1.19 -2.18 -10.25
N LEU A 71 1.23 -1.49 -9.12
CA LEU A 71 0.03 -0.85 -8.56
C LEU A 71 -0.50 0.25 -9.49
N ASP A 72 0.36 1.06 -10.10
CA ASP A 72 -0.07 2.09 -11.06
C ASP A 72 -0.81 1.46 -12.24
N LYS A 73 -0.28 0.36 -12.80
CA LYS A 73 -0.97 -0.40 -13.85
C LYS A 73 -2.34 -0.91 -13.42
N MET A 74 -2.44 -1.46 -12.20
CA MET A 74 -3.70 -1.98 -11.67
C MET A 74 -4.72 -0.86 -11.44
N LEU A 75 -4.30 0.26 -10.85
CA LEU A 75 -5.14 1.43 -10.62
C LEU A 75 -5.69 2.02 -11.92
N ARG A 76 -4.84 2.16 -12.95
CA ARG A 76 -5.26 2.66 -14.29
C ARG A 76 -6.30 1.78 -14.99
N ARG A 77 -6.49 0.55 -14.54
CA ARG A 77 -7.57 -0.31 -15.06
C ARG A 77 -8.93 0.00 -14.45
N VAL A 78 -8.96 0.65 -13.28
CA VAL A 78 -10.19 0.89 -12.51
C VAL A 78 -10.54 2.36 -12.32
N ILE A 79 -9.56 3.26 -12.43
CA ILE A 79 -9.77 4.72 -12.37
C ILE A 79 -9.00 5.43 -13.49
N PHE A 80 -9.51 6.58 -13.89
CA PHE A 80 -8.80 7.45 -14.82
C PHE A 80 -7.70 8.24 -14.10
N ILE A 81 -6.45 8.01 -14.47
CA ILE A 81 -5.29 8.75 -13.95
C ILE A 81 -4.64 9.49 -15.12
N ASP A 82 -4.71 10.82 -15.09
CA ASP A 82 -4.15 11.68 -16.12
C ASP A 82 -2.61 11.59 -16.13
N ARG A 83 -2.05 11.39 -17.31
CA ARG A 83 -0.60 11.40 -17.55
C ARG A 83 -0.06 12.78 -17.87
N THR A 84 -0.97 13.71 -18.19
CA THR A 84 -0.65 15.10 -18.51
C THR A 84 -0.75 15.97 -17.25
N PRO A 85 -0.27 17.21 -17.27
CA PRO A 85 -0.49 18.12 -16.17
C PRO A 85 -1.92 18.71 -16.10
N PHE A 86 -2.82 18.35 -17.04
CA PHE A 86 -4.11 19.01 -17.20
C PHE A 86 -5.02 18.88 -15.97
N THR A 87 -5.28 17.65 -15.50
CA THR A 87 -6.11 17.41 -14.31
C THR A 87 -5.58 18.13 -13.08
N ARG A 88 -4.25 18.12 -12.90
CA ARG A 88 -3.60 18.87 -11.81
C ARG A 88 -3.83 20.37 -11.93
N ILE A 89 -3.78 20.93 -13.15
CA ILE A 89 -4.04 22.36 -13.39
C ILE A 89 -5.51 22.67 -13.09
N CYS A 90 -6.47 21.82 -13.53
CA CYS A 90 -7.88 21.96 -13.19
C CYS A 90 -8.10 21.98 -11.67
N SER A 91 -7.47 21.05 -10.94
CA SER A 91 -7.52 21.00 -9.48
C SER A 91 -7.02 22.30 -8.84
N MET A 92 -5.85 22.80 -9.28
CA MET A 92 -5.27 24.07 -8.79
C MET A 92 -6.13 25.29 -9.10
N VAL A 93 -6.70 25.37 -10.30
CA VAL A 93 -7.61 26.45 -10.71
C VAL A 93 -8.88 26.44 -9.88
N LYS A 94 -9.46 25.27 -9.66
CA LYS A 94 -10.65 25.10 -8.81
C LYS A 94 -10.35 25.54 -7.37
N GLU A 95 -9.25 25.08 -6.81
CA GLU A 95 -8.81 25.43 -5.45
C GLU A 95 -8.60 26.94 -5.29
N LEU A 96 -7.95 27.57 -6.25
CA LEU A 96 -7.67 29.01 -6.23
C LEU A 96 -8.96 29.84 -6.30
N LEU A 97 -9.95 29.44 -7.10
CA LEU A 97 -11.16 30.23 -7.36
C LEU A 97 -12.28 29.95 -6.36
N PHE A 98 -12.39 28.73 -5.85
CA PHE A 98 -13.57 28.26 -5.10
C PHE A 98 -13.24 27.54 -3.79
N GLY A 99 -11.97 27.40 -3.45
CA GLY A 99 -11.53 26.69 -2.26
C GLY A 99 -11.42 25.17 -2.44
N LEU A 100 -11.06 24.49 -1.35
CA LEU A 100 -10.81 23.04 -1.34
C LEU A 100 -12.11 22.23 -1.41
N ASP A 101 -12.29 21.53 -2.50
CA ASP A 101 -13.30 20.46 -2.66
C ASP A 101 -12.76 19.39 -3.64
N ASN A 102 -11.47 19.10 -3.51
CA ASN A 102 -10.80 18.06 -4.27
C ASN A 102 -10.70 16.77 -3.43
N ILE A 103 -10.66 15.63 -4.11
CA ILE A 103 -10.45 14.35 -3.42
C ILE A 103 -8.95 14.23 -3.12
N ASP A 104 -8.59 14.25 -1.86
CA ASP A 104 -7.23 13.89 -1.46
C ASP A 104 -7.22 12.45 -0.95
N SER A 105 -6.48 11.57 -1.62
CA SER A 105 -6.33 10.20 -1.17
C SER A 105 -5.68 10.08 0.21
N ALA A 106 -4.97 11.12 0.66
CA ALA A 106 -4.41 11.13 2.02
C ALA A 106 -5.47 11.27 3.11
N GLN A 107 -6.67 11.76 2.78
CA GLN A 107 -7.78 11.91 3.74
C GLN A 107 -8.63 10.65 3.86
N VAL A 108 -8.55 9.73 2.89
CA VAL A 108 -9.28 8.46 2.88
C VAL A 108 -8.35 7.35 3.38
N ASP A 109 -7.87 7.47 4.62
CA ASP A 109 -6.84 6.57 5.14
C ASP A 109 -7.38 5.46 6.05
N ARG A 110 -8.71 5.43 6.28
CA ARG A 110 -9.37 4.48 7.20
C ARG A 110 -10.65 3.92 6.62
N ASP A 111 -10.85 2.64 6.81
CA ASP A 111 -12.11 1.95 6.47
C ASP A 111 -13.12 2.09 7.61
N ILE A 112 -13.68 3.30 7.78
CA ILE A 112 -14.65 3.62 8.85
C ILE A 112 -15.93 2.78 8.71
N GLY A 113 -16.30 2.41 7.48
CA GLY A 113 -17.53 1.68 7.21
C GLY A 113 -17.40 0.16 7.21
N ASN A 114 -16.25 -0.42 7.56
CA ASN A 114 -15.93 -1.84 7.40
C ASN A 114 -16.20 -2.34 5.97
N LEU A 115 -15.88 -1.51 4.98
CA LEU A 115 -16.15 -1.80 3.57
C LEU A 115 -15.24 -2.91 3.05
N PHE A 116 -14.04 -3.06 3.60
CA PHE A 116 -13.12 -4.14 3.24
C PHE A 116 -13.66 -5.52 3.63
N GLU A 117 -14.48 -5.63 4.66
CA GLU A 117 -15.16 -6.87 5.02
C GLU A 117 -16.34 -7.16 4.07
N ARG A 118 -17.02 -6.11 3.59
CA ARG A 118 -18.24 -6.24 2.75
C ARG A 118 -17.98 -6.34 1.25
N TYR A 119 -16.88 -5.75 0.78
CA TYR A 119 -16.53 -5.72 -0.63
C TYR A 119 -15.25 -6.48 -0.92
N PRO A 120 -15.19 -7.25 -2.03
CA PRO A 120 -13.95 -7.89 -2.47
C PRO A 120 -12.89 -6.85 -2.84
N PRO A 121 -11.62 -7.26 -3.00
CA PRO A 121 -10.58 -6.41 -3.55
C PRO A 121 -11.03 -5.72 -4.84
N GLN A 122 -10.78 -4.43 -4.95
CA GLN A 122 -11.15 -3.65 -6.14
C GLN A 122 -10.06 -3.70 -7.22
N LEU A 123 -8.85 -4.07 -6.84
CA LEU A 123 -7.76 -4.36 -7.77
C LEU A 123 -7.65 -5.85 -8.04
N SER A 124 -7.28 -6.22 -9.26
CA SER A 124 -7.10 -7.61 -9.67
C SER A 124 -5.93 -7.77 -10.62
N PHE A 125 -5.35 -8.96 -10.66
CA PHE A 125 -4.37 -9.37 -11.66
C PHE A 125 -5.08 -9.82 -12.95
N THR A 126 -4.48 -9.58 -14.10
CA THR A 126 -4.91 -10.21 -15.35
C THR A 126 -4.49 -11.66 -15.40
N THR A 127 -5.06 -12.45 -16.31
CA THR A 127 -4.66 -13.85 -16.49
C THR A 127 -3.18 -13.99 -16.79
N GLU A 128 -2.62 -13.10 -17.64
CA GLU A 128 -1.21 -13.09 -18.00
C GLU A 128 -0.32 -12.74 -16.80
N GLU A 129 -0.78 -11.82 -15.95
CA GLU A 129 -0.08 -11.47 -14.72
C GLU A 129 -0.07 -12.64 -13.73
N VAL A 130 -1.17 -13.40 -13.64
CA VAL A 130 -1.24 -14.61 -12.78
C VAL A 130 -0.24 -15.65 -13.29
N VAL A 131 -0.28 -16.01 -14.57
CA VAL A 131 0.65 -16.97 -15.18
C VAL A 131 2.11 -16.55 -14.99
N ARG A 132 2.40 -15.25 -15.18
CA ARG A 132 3.72 -14.68 -14.93
C ARG A 132 4.13 -14.84 -13.47
N GLY A 133 3.22 -14.54 -12.53
CA GLY A 133 3.48 -14.65 -11.09
C GLY A 133 3.80 -16.07 -10.66
N GLU A 134 3.01 -17.04 -11.12
CA GLU A 134 3.22 -18.47 -10.85
C GLU A 134 4.56 -18.98 -11.42
N SER A 135 4.91 -18.56 -12.62
CA SER A 135 6.20 -18.87 -13.21
C SER A 135 7.36 -18.31 -12.38
N ARG A 136 7.23 -17.08 -11.89
CA ARG A 136 8.23 -16.43 -11.02
C ARG A 136 8.33 -17.08 -9.64
N LEU A 137 7.23 -17.57 -9.05
CA LEU A 137 7.26 -18.35 -7.81
C LEU A 137 8.17 -19.57 -7.94
N ARG A 138 8.05 -20.31 -9.05
CA ARG A 138 8.91 -21.49 -9.33
C ARG A 138 10.38 -21.06 -9.41
N THR A 139 10.69 -19.94 -10.02
CA THR A 139 12.06 -19.40 -10.10
C THR A 139 12.61 -19.02 -8.70
N LEU A 140 11.73 -18.61 -7.78
CA LEU A 140 12.08 -18.35 -6.38
C LEU A 140 12.20 -19.63 -5.53
N GLY A 141 11.98 -20.80 -6.10
CA GLY A 141 12.00 -22.08 -5.40
C GLY A 141 10.71 -22.38 -4.63
N ILE A 142 9.61 -21.68 -4.90
CA ILE A 142 8.29 -21.92 -4.32
C ILE A 142 7.51 -22.79 -5.30
N PRO A 143 7.26 -24.08 -4.99
CA PRO A 143 6.57 -24.98 -5.89
C PRO A 143 5.08 -24.65 -6.01
N GLU A 144 4.45 -25.17 -7.04
CA GLU A 144 3.02 -25.03 -7.27
C GLU A 144 2.21 -25.59 -6.08
N GLY A 145 1.17 -24.87 -5.69
CA GLY A 145 0.33 -25.23 -4.54
C GLY A 145 0.94 -24.94 -3.17
N ALA A 146 2.21 -24.56 -3.09
CA ALA A 146 2.83 -24.20 -1.82
C ALA A 146 2.24 -22.89 -1.25
N LYS A 147 2.11 -22.84 0.07
CA LYS A 147 1.65 -21.66 0.80
C LYS A 147 2.86 -20.86 1.30
N TRP A 148 2.78 -19.55 1.21
CA TRP A 148 3.82 -18.65 1.72
C TRP A 148 3.28 -17.56 2.62
N ILE A 149 4.18 -17.08 3.48
CA ILE A 149 3.98 -15.99 4.41
C ILE A 149 4.70 -14.76 3.85
N TYR A 150 4.03 -13.63 3.82
CA TYR A 150 4.62 -12.35 3.47
C TYR A 150 5.17 -11.69 4.74
N LEU A 151 6.49 -11.76 4.95
CA LEU A 151 7.16 -11.18 6.12
C LEU A 151 7.71 -9.81 5.77
N ILE A 152 7.16 -8.76 6.37
CA ILE A 152 7.61 -7.38 6.17
C ILE A 152 7.91 -6.70 7.50
N VAL A 153 9.17 -6.34 7.70
CA VAL A 153 9.65 -5.74 8.95
C VAL A 153 10.19 -4.35 8.64
N ARG A 154 9.70 -3.36 9.39
CA ARG A 154 10.13 -1.99 9.23
C ARG A 154 11.52 -1.78 9.79
N ASP A 155 12.36 -1.12 9.00
CA ASP A 155 13.62 -0.53 9.42
C ASP A 155 13.76 0.92 8.90
N SER A 156 14.86 1.59 9.21
CA SER A 156 15.10 2.99 8.80
C SER A 156 15.70 3.16 7.41
N ALA A 157 16.04 2.06 6.70
CA ALA A 157 16.85 2.14 5.47
C ALA A 157 16.19 2.95 4.36
N LYS A 158 14.87 2.87 4.20
CA LYS A 158 14.13 3.61 3.16
C LYS A 158 13.97 5.10 3.48
N HIS A 159 13.90 5.47 4.75
CA HIS A 159 13.62 6.83 5.19
C HIS A 159 14.57 7.27 6.33
N PRO A 160 15.90 7.29 6.10
CA PRO A 160 16.89 7.62 7.14
C PRO A 160 16.76 9.07 7.63
N HIS A 161 16.13 9.95 6.82
CA HIS A 161 15.89 11.35 7.14
C HIS A 161 14.65 11.59 8.04
N LEU A 162 13.93 10.52 8.45
CA LEU A 162 12.75 10.59 9.32
C LEU A 162 13.01 9.89 10.68
N PRO A 163 13.97 10.38 11.50
CA PRO A 163 14.38 9.71 12.74
C PRO A 163 13.26 9.64 13.79
N TYR A 164 12.30 10.57 13.73
CA TYR A 164 11.12 10.58 14.62
C TYR A 164 10.20 9.37 14.47
N HIS A 165 10.35 8.59 13.39
CA HIS A 165 9.65 7.31 13.21
C HIS A 165 10.44 6.08 13.67
N SER A 166 11.64 6.26 14.25
CA SER A 166 12.53 5.15 14.63
C SER A 166 11.92 4.23 15.70
N TYR A 167 11.04 4.74 16.54
CA TYR A 167 10.31 3.95 17.55
C TYR A 167 9.50 2.78 16.96
N ARG A 168 9.19 2.83 15.66
CA ARG A 168 8.49 1.77 14.91
C ARG A 168 9.44 0.72 14.32
N ASN A 169 10.74 0.99 14.31
CA ASN A 169 11.71 0.07 13.71
C ASN A 169 11.86 -1.18 14.57
N THR A 170 12.11 -2.29 13.90
CA THR A 170 12.30 -3.60 14.52
C THR A 170 13.43 -4.34 13.82
N ASP A 171 14.20 -5.11 14.56
CA ASP A 171 15.28 -5.92 14.01
C ASP A 171 14.73 -7.19 13.36
N ILE A 172 15.07 -7.41 12.08
CA ILE A 172 14.65 -8.60 11.33
C ILE A 172 15.11 -9.91 11.95
N ASP A 173 16.28 -9.92 12.62
CA ASP A 173 16.83 -11.14 13.23
C ASP A 173 15.94 -11.66 14.37
N THR A 174 15.14 -10.79 15.00
CA THR A 174 14.17 -11.21 16.04
C THR A 174 13.02 -12.06 15.49
N TYR A 175 12.85 -12.13 14.18
CA TYR A 175 11.83 -12.95 13.50
C TYR A 175 12.34 -14.32 13.06
N GLU A 176 13.63 -14.65 13.29
CA GLU A 176 14.23 -15.91 12.84
C GLU A 176 13.52 -17.13 13.40
N GLN A 177 13.27 -17.17 14.70
CA GLN A 177 12.56 -18.29 15.34
C GLN A 177 11.15 -18.50 14.76
N ALA A 178 10.42 -17.42 14.53
CA ALA A 178 9.09 -17.50 13.91
C ALA A 178 9.17 -18.00 12.46
N ALA A 179 10.17 -17.53 11.70
CA ALA A 179 10.37 -17.95 10.32
C ALA A 179 10.71 -19.46 10.24
N LEU A 180 11.59 -19.95 11.11
CA LEU A 180 11.94 -21.38 11.20
C LEU A 180 10.72 -22.22 11.58
N ALA A 181 10.00 -21.85 12.63
CA ALA A 181 8.81 -22.56 13.08
C ALA A 181 7.70 -22.64 12.01
N LEU A 182 7.55 -21.60 11.18
CA LEU A 182 6.62 -21.59 10.05
C LEU A 182 7.14 -22.47 8.90
N ALA A 183 8.42 -22.44 8.60
CA ALA A 183 9.05 -23.25 7.58
C ALA A 183 8.96 -24.77 7.91
N GLU A 184 9.12 -25.15 9.17
CA GLU A 184 8.91 -26.52 9.68
C GLU A 184 7.45 -26.97 9.53
N ARG A 185 6.48 -26.04 9.62
CA ARG A 185 5.06 -26.31 9.35
C ARG A 185 4.70 -26.37 7.86
N GLY A 186 5.69 -26.25 6.98
CA GLY A 186 5.50 -26.40 5.54
C GLY A 186 5.27 -25.10 4.79
N TYR A 187 5.26 -23.94 5.44
CA TYR A 187 5.15 -22.64 4.76
C TYR A 187 6.48 -22.20 4.18
N TYR A 188 6.45 -21.48 3.08
CA TYR A 188 7.56 -20.64 2.66
C TYR A 188 7.45 -19.29 3.36
N VAL A 189 8.55 -18.78 3.90
CA VAL A 189 8.59 -17.44 4.50
C VAL A 189 9.37 -16.53 3.58
N VAL A 190 8.70 -15.54 3.00
CA VAL A 190 9.31 -14.61 2.04
C VAL A 190 9.47 -13.25 2.71
N ARG A 191 10.74 -12.91 3.04
CA ARG A 191 11.05 -11.61 3.62
C ARG A 191 11.08 -10.53 2.54
N MET A 192 10.29 -9.51 2.76
CA MET A 192 10.03 -8.43 1.81
C MET A 192 10.75 -7.13 2.18
N GLY A 193 10.91 -6.25 1.17
CA GLY A 193 11.47 -4.90 1.33
C GLY A 193 12.20 -4.44 0.08
N ALA A 194 11.91 -3.25 -0.44
CA ALA A 194 12.62 -2.68 -1.59
C ALA A 194 14.02 -2.17 -1.20
N THR A 195 14.11 -1.58 0.00
CA THR A 195 15.36 -1.11 0.63
C THR A 195 15.33 -1.55 2.08
N VAL A 196 16.40 -2.19 2.52
CA VAL A 196 16.50 -2.79 3.85
C VAL A 196 17.89 -2.54 4.44
N ALA A 197 17.96 -2.43 5.77
CA ALA A 197 19.21 -2.12 6.48
C ALA A 197 20.21 -3.27 6.46
N LYS A 198 19.71 -4.51 6.48
CA LYS A 198 20.55 -5.71 6.47
C LYS A 198 19.83 -6.91 5.85
N PRO A 199 20.55 -7.91 5.32
CA PRO A 199 19.96 -9.16 4.87
C PRO A 199 19.38 -9.97 6.05
N PHE A 200 18.42 -10.84 5.74
CA PHE A 200 17.87 -11.80 6.69
C PHE A 200 18.71 -13.09 6.66
N LYS A 201 19.43 -13.36 7.73
CA LYS A 201 20.42 -14.46 7.79
C LYS A 201 19.84 -15.83 8.14
N CYS A 202 18.52 -15.98 8.23
CA CYS A 202 17.86 -17.25 8.52
C CYS A 202 18.17 -18.30 7.43
N LYS A 203 18.85 -19.39 7.83
CA LYS A 203 19.29 -20.45 6.90
C LYS A 203 18.29 -21.61 6.93
N HIS A 204 17.30 -21.55 6.06
CA HIS A 204 16.36 -22.65 5.84
C HIS A 204 15.87 -22.64 4.38
N PRO A 205 15.72 -23.81 3.69
CA PRO A 205 15.34 -23.86 2.26
C PRO A 205 14.01 -23.17 1.93
N ARG A 206 13.08 -23.09 2.91
CA ARG A 206 11.79 -22.42 2.77
C ARG A 206 11.79 -20.97 3.26
N VAL A 207 12.92 -20.40 3.65
CA VAL A 207 13.03 -18.99 4.03
C VAL A 207 13.78 -18.24 2.93
N ILE A 208 13.10 -17.30 2.29
CA ILE A 208 13.60 -16.56 1.13
C ILE A 208 13.74 -15.09 1.51
N ASP A 209 14.94 -14.56 1.48
CA ASP A 209 15.19 -13.12 1.64
C ASP A 209 15.01 -12.40 0.28
N PHE A 210 13.75 -12.20 -0.14
CA PHE A 210 13.42 -11.54 -1.40
C PHE A 210 13.95 -10.10 -1.43
N ALA A 211 14.04 -9.42 -0.29
CA ALA A 211 14.57 -8.06 -0.20
C ALA A 211 16.03 -7.94 -0.61
N SER A 212 16.80 -9.02 -0.50
CA SER A 212 18.21 -9.09 -0.93
C SER A 212 18.37 -9.44 -2.41
N ILE A 213 17.32 -9.87 -3.10
CA ILE A 213 17.35 -10.19 -4.55
C ILE A 213 17.37 -8.89 -5.35
N LYS A 214 18.30 -8.78 -6.29
CA LYS A 214 18.45 -7.61 -7.16
C LYS A 214 18.50 -8.03 -8.65
N PRO A 215 17.91 -7.24 -9.56
CA PRO A 215 17.12 -6.03 -9.28
C PRO A 215 15.82 -6.34 -8.55
N TYR A 216 15.32 -5.36 -7.78
CA TYR A 216 14.03 -5.52 -7.08
C TYR A 216 12.89 -5.70 -8.08
N ASP A 217 12.11 -6.75 -7.91
CA ASP A 217 10.96 -7.05 -8.75
C ASP A 217 9.66 -6.53 -8.08
N ASP A 218 9.24 -5.34 -8.49
CA ASP A 218 8.04 -4.67 -7.98
C ASP A 218 6.77 -5.49 -8.25
N PHE A 219 6.65 -6.09 -9.44
CA PHE A 219 5.53 -6.96 -9.76
C PHE A 219 5.43 -8.13 -8.78
N MET A 220 6.55 -8.82 -8.53
CA MET A 220 6.57 -9.93 -7.59
C MET A 220 6.28 -9.50 -6.16
N ALA A 221 6.71 -8.32 -5.74
CA ALA A 221 6.39 -7.82 -4.41
C ALA A 221 4.87 -7.64 -4.22
N VAL A 222 4.18 -7.11 -5.22
CA VAL A 222 2.71 -6.99 -5.20
C VAL A 222 2.04 -8.38 -5.30
N PHE A 223 2.53 -9.25 -6.19
CA PHE A 223 1.99 -10.59 -6.38
C PHE A 223 2.10 -11.46 -5.12
N LEU A 224 3.27 -11.46 -4.49
CA LEU A 224 3.52 -12.20 -3.24
C LEU A 224 2.60 -11.73 -2.11
N GLY A 225 2.41 -10.42 -1.96
CA GLY A 225 1.51 -9.87 -0.94
C GLY A 225 0.04 -10.18 -1.20
N ALA A 226 -0.38 -10.14 -2.47
CA ALA A 226 -1.77 -10.40 -2.87
C ALA A 226 -2.19 -11.86 -2.68
N HIS A 227 -1.27 -12.82 -2.79
CA HIS A 227 -1.57 -14.24 -2.78
C HIS A 227 -0.99 -14.99 -1.56
N CYS A 228 -0.38 -14.29 -0.59
CA CYS A 228 0.15 -14.92 0.62
C CYS A 228 -0.96 -15.62 1.44
N ALA A 229 -0.60 -16.65 2.18
CA ALA A 229 -1.51 -17.28 3.14
C ALA A 229 -1.90 -16.31 4.25
N PHE A 230 -0.91 -15.58 4.77
CA PHE A 230 -1.06 -14.42 5.65
C PHE A 230 0.20 -13.57 5.64
N CYS A 231 0.11 -12.38 6.21
CA CYS A 231 1.23 -11.45 6.36
C CYS A 231 1.67 -11.39 7.82
N ILE A 232 2.99 -11.26 8.05
CA ILE A 232 3.57 -10.81 9.32
C ILE A 232 4.16 -9.43 9.08
N SER A 233 3.70 -8.42 9.80
CA SER A 233 4.13 -7.04 9.65
C SER A 233 4.42 -6.36 10.98
N SER A 234 5.43 -5.48 10.99
CA SER A 234 5.65 -4.55 12.12
C SER A 234 5.02 -3.17 11.88
N GLY A 235 4.03 -3.07 10.98
CA GLY A 235 3.34 -1.82 10.65
C GLY A 235 4.15 -0.92 9.71
N THR A 236 4.09 -1.20 8.41
CA THR A 236 4.83 -0.47 7.36
C THR A 236 4.01 -0.37 6.08
N GLY A 237 4.31 0.61 5.22
CA GLY A 237 3.52 0.87 4.01
C GLY A 237 3.25 -0.33 3.10
N PRO A 238 4.22 -1.24 2.84
CA PRO A 238 3.98 -2.40 1.99
C PRO A 238 2.98 -3.43 2.52
N ASP A 239 2.64 -3.43 3.81
CA ASP A 239 1.59 -4.30 4.35
C ASP A 239 0.19 -3.93 3.84
N ALA A 240 0.04 -2.74 3.25
CA ALA A 240 -1.17 -2.38 2.54
C ALA A 240 -1.50 -3.33 1.38
N ILE A 241 -0.51 -4.02 0.78
CA ILE A 241 -0.77 -4.99 -0.29
C ILE A 241 -1.59 -6.19 0.22
N PRO A 242 -1.15 -6.95 1.23
CA PRO A 242 -2.00 -7.98 1.84
C PRO A 242 -3.38 -7.44 2.27
N VAL A 243 -3.44 -6.23 2.83
CA VAL A 243 -4.69 -5.59 3.26
C VAL A 243 -5.68 -5.44 2.12
N ILE A 244 -5.30 -4.81 1.01
CA ILE A 244 -6.20 -4.56 -0.12
C ILE A 244 -6.65 -5.86 -0.80
N PHE A 245 -5.85 -6.93 -0.70
CA PHE A 245 -6.22 -8.27 -1.17
C PHE A 245 -6.86 -9.14 -0.09
N ARG A 246 -7.30 -8.56 1.03
CA ARG A 246 -8.05 -9.23 2.12
C ARG A 246 -7.29 -10.41 2.72
N ARG A 247 -5.95 -10.34 2.79
CA ARG A 247 -5.15 -11.37 3.47
C ARG A 247 -5.09 -11.09 4.97
N PRO A 248 -5.17 -12.14 5.82
CA PRO A 248 -5.01 -11.95 7.27
C PRO A 248 -3.62 -11.41 7.58
N ILE A 249 -3.52 -10.56 8.61
CA ILE A 249 -2.24 -10.02 9.07
C ILE A 249 -2.01 -10.34 10.54
N CYS A 250 -0.81 -10.77 10.88
CA CYS A 250 -0.27 -10.79 12.22
C CYS A 250 0.65 -9.58 12.39
N TYR A 251 0.17 -8.54 13.06
CA TYR A 251 0.99 -7.40 13.43
C TYR A 251 1.84 -7.75 14.65
N VAL A 252 3.15 -7.57 14.55
CA VAL A 252 4.11 -7.87 15.63
C VAL A 252 4.96 -6.63 15.92
N ASN A 253 5.17 -6.33 17.20
CA ASN A 253 5.81 -5.09 17.63
C ASN A 253 5.10 -3.83 17.10
N TYR A 254 3.77 -3.88 17.09
CA TYR A 254 2.94 -2.85 16.47
C TYR A 254 2.81 -1.62 17.36
N VAL A 255 2.98 -0.44 16.76
CA VAL A 255 2.83 0.87 17.38
C VAL A 255 2.73 1.94 16.29
N PRO A 256 1.90 3.00 16.42
CA PRO A 256 0.90 3.22 17.46
C PRO A 256 -0.41 2.45 17.23
N ILE A 257 -1.19 2.24 18.28
CA ILE A 257 -2.43 1.43 18.27
C ILE A 257 -3.48 2.01 17.31
N GLU A 258 -3.56 3.32 17.19
CA GLU A 258 -4.54 4.03 16.36
C GLU A 258 -4.50 3.69 14.87
N TYR A 259 -3.39 3.12 14.38
CA TYR A 259 -3.27 2.67 13.00
C TYR A 259 -3.63 1.21 12.79
N LEU A 260 -4.06 0.51 13.84
CA LEU A 260 -4.48 -0.89 13.72
C LEU A 260 -5.67 -1.02 12.79
N GLN A 261 -5.53 -1.88 11.80
CA GLN A 261 -6.60 -2.20 10.87
C GLN A 261 -7.32 -3.48 11.30
N THR A 262 -8.64 -3.43 11.36
CA THR A 262 -9.49 -4.50 11.89
C THR A 262 -10.38 -5.15 10.84
N TYR A 263 -10.07 -4.97 9.57
CA TYR A 263 -10.86 -5.41 8.40
C TYR A 263 -11.02 -6.94 8.26
N HIS A 264 -10.20 -7.73 8.92
CA HIS A 264 -10.18 -9.18 8.76
C HIS A 264 -10.22 -9.90 10.11
N LYS A 265 -11.20 -10.79 10.30
CA LYS A 265 -11.42 -11.54 11.56
C LYS A 265 -10.24 -12.43 11.97
N GLY A 266 -9.43 -12.90 11.01
CA GLY A 266 -8.23 -13.69 11.26
C GLY A 266 -6.97 -12.86 11.52
N SER A 267 -7.06 -11.53 11.61
CA SER A 267 -5.91 -10.69 11.92
C SER A 267 -5.63 -10.66 13.43
N LEU A 268 -4.34 -10.62 13.77
CA LEU A 268 -3.84 -10.59 15.15
C LEU A 268 -2.94 -9.37 15.32
N ALA A 269 -2.84 -8.88 16.56
CA ALA A 269 -1.93 -7.79 16.89
C ALA A 269 -1.20 -8.09 18.20
N ILE A 270 0.14 -8.02 18.15
CA ILE A 270 1.03 -8.10 19.30
C ILE A 270 1.74 -6.76 19.41
N TRP A 271 1.47 -6.06 20.51
CA TRP A 271 1.95 -4.71 20.73
C TRP A 271 3.44 -4.69 21.08
N LYS A 272 4.10 -3.62 20.67
CA LYS A 272 5.44 -3.29 21.14
C LYS A 272 5.38 -2.87 22.60
N HIS A 273 6.33 -3.36 23.40
CA HIS A 273 6.47 -2.90 24.78
C HIS A 273 7.07 -1.49 24.76
N ASN A 274 6.41 -0.56 25.45
CA ASN A 274 6.92 0.78 25.68
C ASN A 274 7.39 0.88 27.13
N GLU A 275 8.53 1.51 27.36
CA GLU A 275 9.10 1.74 28.69
C GLU A 275 9.37 3.23 28.88
N LYS A 276 9.16 3.70 30.07
CA LYS A 276 9.52 5.04 30.51
C LYS A 276 10.23 4.93 31.86
N ASP A 277 11.43 5.49 31.96
CA ASP A 277 12.25 5.46 33.17
C ASP A 277 12.49 4.02 33.72
N GLY A 278 12.71 3.06 32.81
CA GLY A 278 12.92 1.64 33.12
C GLY A 278 11.67 0.89 33.57
N LYS A 279 10.49 1.51 33.52
CA LYS A 279 9.20 0.86 33.85
C LYS A 279 8.38 0.64 32.59
N ARG A 280 7.82 -0.57 32.46
CA ARG A 280 6.88 -0.89 31.40
C ARG A 280 5.63 -0.02 31.53
N MET A 281 5.27 0.67 30.44
CA MET A 281 4.03 1.45 30.38
C MET A 281 2.83 0.52 30.17
N THR A 282 1.72 0.85 30.78
CA THR A 282 0.41 0.25 30.51
C THR A 282 -0.32 1.05 29.45
N LEU A 283 -1.43 0.51 28.93
CA LEU A 283 -2.30 1.19 27.98
C LEU A 283 -3.33 2.12 28.64
N SER A 284 -3.29 2.21 29.97
CA SER A 284 -4.15 3.09 30.79
C SER A 284 -3.46 4.40 31.12
#